data_91422ff739b22e1080687462c839169d
#
_entry.id   91422ff739b22e1080687462c839169d
#
_cell.length_a   1.000
_cell.length_b   1.000
_cell.length_c   1.000
_cell.angle_alpha   90.00
_cell.angle_beta   90.00
_cell.angle_gamma   90.00
#
_symmetry.space_group_name_H-M   'P 1'
#
loop_
_entity.id
_entity.type
_entity.pdbx_description
1 polymer ?
#
loop_
_entity_poly.entity_id
_entity_poly.type
_entity_poly.pdbx_seq_one_letter_code
_entity_poly.pdbx_strand_id
1 'polypeptide(L)'
;MTAAHAQLGLMSLDQWRALPEEPEYRVELQEGVRIVSPRPTKAHARAVFRLCAQVDEALPAGWEALLEVEVVIDSATPATVRVPDIVVCRSDAPEPLVAADVAIAIEIVSPGSRRTDHVTKRSEYADAGIAHYWIVDLGRPTTLTPLTLTDHGYSGVPVTGHHTSTTPFPLTISLTF
;
A
#
# COMPACT_ATOMS: atom_id res chain seq x y z
N MET A 1 -12.76 43.40 -5.66
CA MET A 1 -12.81 42.01 -5.14
C MET A 1 -12.28 41.09 -6.22
N THR A 2 -10.97 40.77 -6.10
CA THR A 2 -10.28 39.93 -7.09
C THR A 2 -10.51 38.49 -6.68
N ALA A 3 -11.36 37.78 -7.43
CA ALA A 3 -11.51 36.35 -7.25
C ALA A 3 -10.16 35.70 -7.58
N ALA A 4 -9.52 35.12 -6.57
CA ALA A 4 -8.37 34.27 -6.78
C ALA A 4 -8.85 33.07 -7.60
N HIS A 5 -8.47 33.00 -8.86
CA HIS A 5 -8.57 31.78 -9.66
C HIS A 5 -7.66 30.77 -8.99
N ALA A 6 -8.27 29.83 -8.24
CA ALA A 6 -7.55 28.65 -7.80
C ALA A 6 -7.07 27.95 -9.08
N GLN A 7 -5.78 28.00 -9.30
CA GLN A 7 -5.14 27.26 -10.37
C GLN A 7 -5.37 25.78 -10.02
N LEU A 8 -6.24 25.10 -10.77
CA LEU A 8 -6.43 23.66 -10.71
C LEU A 8 -5.16 22.99 -11.27
N GLY A 9 -4.05 23.17 -10.57
CA GLY A 9 -2.81 22.50 -10.85
C GLY A 9 -2.78 21.16 -10.13
N LEU A 10 -2.22 20.14 -10.75
CA LEU A 10 -1.90 18.88 -10.10
C LEU A 10 -0.88 19.15 -8.98
N MET A 11 -1.06 18.52 -7.81
CA MET A 11 -0.28 18.82 -6.61
C MET A 11 1.14 18.27 -6.71
N SER A 12 2.09 19.09 -6.22
CA SER A 12 3.44 18.63 -5.92
C SER A 12 3.49 17.96 -4.53
N LEU A 13 4.57 17.26 -4.24
CA LEU A 13 4.81 16.68 -2.91
C LEU A 13 4.87 17.74 -1.80
N ASP A 14 5.46 18.91 -2.07
CA ASP A 14 5.52 20.01 -1.08
C ASP A 14 4.13 20.58 -0.78
N GLN A 15 3.27 20.68 -1.80
CA GLN A 15 1.88 21.10 -1.60
C GLN A 15 1.09 20.06 -0.80
N TRP A 16 1.32 18.75 -1.06
CA TRP A 16 0.74 17.68 -0.27
C TRP A 16 1.13 17.77 1.20
N ARG A 17 2.42 17.90 1.50
CA ARG A 17 2.95 18.02 2.87
C ARG A 17 2.48 19.26 3.61
N ALA A 18 2.11 20.32 2.90
CA ALA A 18 1.58 21.55 3.48
C ALA A 18 0.09 21.48 3.83
N LEU A 19 -0.61 20.39 3.46
CA LEU A 19 -2.01 20.21 3.84
C LEU A 19 -2.13 19.92 5.34
N PRO A 20 -3.21 20.38 5.98
CA PRO A 20 -3.53 19.94 7.34
C PRO A 20 -3.86 18.44 7.36
N GLU A 21 -3.50 17.78 8.46
CA GLU A 21 -3.88 16.38 8.70
C GLU A 21 -5.41 16.22 8.71
N GLU A 22 -5.90 15.16 8.08
CA GLU A 22 -7.33 14.81 8.04
C GLU A 22 -7.57 13.46 8.73
N PRO A 23 -7.60 13.42 10.09
CA PRO A 23 -7.64 12.16 10.83
C PRO A 23 -8.94 11.35 10.63
N GLU A 24 -9.96 11.94 10.03
CA GLU A 24 -11.25 11.28 9.78
C GLU A 24 -11.25 10.43 8.50
N TYR A 25 -10.32 10.65 7.59
CA TYR A 25 -10.30 10.02 6.28
C TYR A 25 -8.91 9.48 5.95
N ARG A 26 -8.88 8.37 5.22
CA ARG A 26 -7.67 7.95 4.53
C ARG A 26 -7.60 8.71 3.20
N VAL A 27 -6.58 9.54 3.06
CA VAL A 27 -6.37 10.36 1.88
C VAL A 27 -5.06 9.93 1.22
N GLU A 28 -5.08 9.76 -0.09
CA GLU A 28 -3.92 9.46 -0.92
C GLU A 28 -3.74 10.55 -1.97
N LEU A 29 -2.56 10.66 -2.56
CA LEU A 29 -2.29 11.52 -3.70
C LEU A 29 -1.98 10.64 -4.92
N GLN A 30 -2.77 10.74 -5.96
CA GLN A 30 -2.57 10.04 -7.22
C GLN A 30 -2.31 11.03 -8.33
N GLU A 31 -1.09 11.05 -8.87
CA GLU A 31 -0.72 11.96 -9.97
C GLU A 31 -1.18 13.41 -9.69
N GLY A 32 -0.93 13.88 -8.47
CA GLY A 32 -1.31 15.23 -8.04
C GLY A 32 -2.80 15.43 -7.71
N VAL A 33 -3.61 14.39 -7.73
CA VAL A 33 -5.05 14.43 -7.38
C VAL A 33 -5.29 13.76 -6.04
N ARG A 34 -5.99 14.44 -5.12
CA ARG A 34 -6.39 13.88 -3.83
C ARG A 34 -7.48 12.83 -4.01
N ILE A 35 -7.25 11.65 -3.46
CA ILE A 35 -8.19 10.53 -3.41
C ILE A 35 -8.58 10.30 -1.97
N VAL A 36 -9.86 10.46 -1.65
CA VAL A 36 -10.41 10.21 -0.32
C VAL A 36 -11.09 8.86 -0.30
N SER A 37 -10.66 7.98 0.61
CA SER A 37 -11.21 6.64 0.76
C SER A 37 -12.22 6.59 1.92
N PRO A 38 -13.33 5.84 1.79
CA PRO A 38 -14.25 5.62 2.89
C PRO A 38 -13.60 4.79 4.00
N ARG A 39 -14.15 4.86 5.21
CA ARG A 39 -13.70 4.02 6.32
C ARG A 39 -13.83 2.52 5.98
N PRO A 40 -12.89 1.68 6.44
CA PRO A 40 -12.91 0.26 6.15
C PRO A 40 -14.09 -0.45 6.81
N THR A 41 -14.55 -1.54 6.20
CA THR A 41 -15.54 -2.43 6.82
C THR A 41 -14.91 -3.22 7.98
N LYS A 42 -15.76 -3.74 8.88
CA LYS A 42 -15.29 -4.61 9.98
C LYS A 42 -14.49 -5.83 9.50
N ALA A 43 -14.87 -6.41 8.35
CA ALA A 43 -14.16 -7.56 7.78
C ALA A 43 -12.77 -7.14 7.30
N HIS A 44 -12.66 -6.03 6.59
CA HIS A 44 -11.41 -5.46 6.13
C HIS A 44 -10.47 -5.15 7.32
N ALA A 45 -10.93 -4.36 8.28
CA ALA A 45 -10.13 -3.99 9.46
C ALA A 45 -9.61 -5.23 10.24
N ARG A 46 -10.45 -6.30 10.35
CA ARG A 46 -10.03 -7.55 10.98
C ARG A 46 -8.93 -8.24 10.19
N ALA A 47 -9.06 -8.30 8.86
CA ALA A 47 -8.08 -8.93 8.00
C ALA A 47 -6.75 -8.19 8.03
N VAL A 48 -6.77 -6.84 7.94
CA VAL A 48 -5.59 -5.98 8.08
C VAL A 48 -4.86 -6.28 9.39
N PHE A 49 -5.58 -6.21 10.52
CA PHE A 49 -4.98 -6.46 11.84
C PHE A 49 -4.37 -7.85 11.97
N ARG A 50 -5.10 -8.91 11.56
CA ARG A 50 -4.62 -10.29 11.70
C ARG A 50 -3.48 -10.60 10.75
N LEU A 51 -3.51 -10.06 9.55
CA LEU A 51 -2.44 -10.27 8.57
C LEU A 51 -1.17 -9.54 9.00
N CYS A 52 -1.30 -8.27 9.41
CA CYS A 52 -0.16 -7.48 9.90
C CYS A 52 0.53 -8.19 11.08
N ALA A 53 -0.23 -8.65 12.07
CA ALA A 53 0.34 -9.36 13.22
C ALA A 53 1.09 -10.64 12.82
N GLN A 54 0.56 -11.42 11.88
CA GLN A 54 1.25 -12.63 11.39
C GLN A 54 2.53 -12.31 10.62
N VAL A 55 2.49 -11.26 9.80
CA VAL A 55 3.66 -10.81 9.05
C VAL A 55 4.72 -10.30 10.01
N ASP A 56 4.38 -9.39 10.91
CA ASP A 56 5.30 -8.77 11.88
C ASP A 56 5.99 -9.81 12.78
N GLU A 57 5.24 -10.79 13.30
CA GLU A 57 5.77 -11.89 14.11
C GLU A 57 6.79 -12.76 13.37
N ALA A 58 6.66 -12.85 12.04
CA ALA A 58 7.55 -13.68 11.20
C ALA A 58 8.76 -12.91 10.66
N LEU A 59 8.81 -11.59 10.83
CA LEU A 59 9.92 -10.78 10.32
C LEU A 59 11.21 -10.99 11.13
N PRO A 60 12.39 -10.94 10.48
CA PRO A 60 13.66 -10.94 11.19
C PRO A 60 13.87 -9.60 11.92
N ALA A 61 14.75 -9.62 12.93
CA ALA A 61 15.12 -8.41 13.69
C ALA A 61 15.56 -7.27 12.75
N GLY A 62 15.11 -6.05 13.05
CA GLY A 62 15.37 -4.84 12.25
C GLY A 62 14.40 -4.64 11.09
N TRP A 63 13.32 -5.41 11.04
CA TRP A 63 12.20 -5.23 10.14
C TRP A 63 10.90 -5.15 10.92
N GLU A 64 9.93 -4.44 10.39
CA GLU A 64 8.61 -4.26 11.00
C GLU A 64 7.50 -4.20 9.94
N ALA A 65 6.29 -4.51 10.36
CA ALA A 65 5.09 -4.36 9.56
C ALA A 65 4.21 -3.25 10.14
N LEU A 66 3.97 -2.21 9.36
CA LEU A 66 3.24 -1.01 9.77
C LEU A 66 1.87 -0.92 9.07
N LEU A 67 0.90 -0.33 9.76
CA LEU A 67 -0.46 -0.13 9.25
C LEU A 67 -0.63 1.30 8.74
N GLU A 68 -1.18 1.44 7.53
CA GLU A 68 -1.66 2.71 6.97
C GLU A 68 -0.61 3.85 7.04
N VAL A 69 0.65 3.55 6.75
CA VAL A 69 1.74 4.54 6.70
C VAL A 69 1.86 5.11 5.29
N GLU A 70 2.07 6.42 5.20
CA GLU A 70 2.31 7.08 3.91
C GLU A 70 3.63 6.61 3.28
N VAL A 71 3.56 6.32 1.98
CA VAL A 71 4.72 5.99 1.14
C VAL A 71 4.73 6.94 -0.06
N VAL A 72 5.79 7.68 -0.22
CA VAL A 72 6.03 8.50 -1.42
C VAL A 72 6.43 7.56 -2.55
N ILE A 73 5.55 7.42 -3.53
CA ILE A 73 5.75 6.57 -4.71
C ILE A 73 6.50 7.33 -5.79
N ASP A 74 6.06 8.57 -6.07
CA ASP A 74 6.74 9.47 -6.99
C ASP A 74 6.75 10.89 -6.40
N SER A 75 7.95 11.46 -6.25
CA SER A 75 8.14 12.81 -5.76
C SER A 75 8.13 13.88 -6.85
N ALA A 76 8.16 13.48 -8.13
CA ALA A 76 8.03 14.41 -9.25
C ALA A 76 6.65 15.08 -9.24
N THR A 77 6.55 16.23 -9.93
CA THR A 77 5.23 16.88 -10.07
C THR A 77 4.63 16.49 -11.42
N PRO A 78 3.42 15.90 -11.42
CA PRO A 78 2.49 15.65 -10.31
C PRO A 78 2.93 14.49 -9.40
N ALA A 79 2.89 14.69 -8.08
CA ALA A 79 3.37 13.69 -7.13
C ALA A 79 2.35 12.56 -6.86
N THR A 80 2.86 11.40 -6.44
CA THR A 80 2.03 10.26 -6.01
C THR A 80 2.47 9.81 -4.62
N VAL A 81 1.50 9.79 -3.68
CA VAL A 81 1.65 9.29 -2.31
C VAL A 81 0.55 8.27 -2.05
N ARG A 82 0.92 7.08 -1.61
CA ARG A 82 -0.01 6.00 -1.28
C ARG A 82 0.04 5.67 0.21
N VAL A 83 -1.05 5.11 0.70
CA VAL A 83 -1.18 4.62 2.07
C VAL A 83 -1.59 3.15 1.99
N PRO A 84 -0.65 2.21 1.80
CA PRO A 84 -0.97 0.77 1.77
C PRO A 84 -1.61 0.31 3.08
N ASP A 85 -2.46 -0.71 3.03
CA ASP A 85 -3.06 -1.27 4.25
C ASP A 85 -1.99 -1.80 5.21
N ILE A 86 -0.91 -2.40 4.67
CA ILE A 86 0.26 -2.84 5.43
C ILE A 86 1.52 -2.57 4.61
N VAL A 87 2.56 -2.07 5.27
CA VAL A 87 3.89 -1.86 4.70
C VAL A 87 4.91 -2.64 5.53
N VAL A 88 5.79 -3.38 4.87
CA VAL A 88 6.96 -3.99 5.52
C VAL A 88 8.19 -3.19 5.13
N CYS A 89 8.88 -2.65 6.12
CA CYS A 89 10.09 -1.83 5.94
C CYS A 89 11.12 -2.12 7.04
N ARG A 90 12.28 -1.48 6.94
CA ARG A 90 13.25 -1.50 8.02
C ARG A 90 12.75 -0.66 9.19
N SER A 91 12.97 -1.13 10.42
CA SER A 91 12.60 -0.37 11.64
C SER A 91 13.44 0.90 11.86
N ASP A 92 14.53 1.07 11.12
CA ASP A 92 15.36 2.27 11.10
C ASP A 92 15.15 3.10 9.81
N ALA A 93 14.14 2.81 9.01
CA ALA A 93 13.82 3.57 7.81
C ALA A 93 13.45 5.03 8.15
N PRO A 94 13.81 5.99 7.30
CA PRO A 94 13.47 7.40 7.53
C PRO A 94 11.97 7.67 7.33
N GLU A 95 11.48 8.74 7.96
CA GLU A 95 10.13 9.27 7.69
C GLU A 95 10.23 10.58 6.89
N PRO A 96 9.36 10.76 5.88
CA PRO A 96 8.38 9.80 5.35
C PRO A 96 9.06 8.66 4.56
N LEU A 97 8.42 7.48 4.54
CA LEU A 97 8.87 6.37 3.72
C LEU A 97 8.83 6.74 2.23
N VAL A 98 9.79 6.24 1.48
CA VAL A 98 9.76 6.27 0.00
C VAL A 98 9.68 4.83 -0.53
N ALA A 99 9.32 4.67 -1.81
CA ALA A 99 9.17 3.35 -2.42
C ALA A 99 10.39 2.43 -2.20
N ALA A 100 11.60 2.98 -2.20
CA ALA A 100 12.85 2.23 -1.99
C ALA A 100 13.00 1.65 -0.57
N ASP A 101 12.27 2.17 0.42
CA ASP A 101 12.28 1.67 1.80
C ASP A 101 11.34 0.48 2.01
N VAL A 102 10.44 0.24 1.05
CA VAL A 102 9.37 -0.75 1.14
C VAL A 102 9.83 -2.10 0.61
N ALA A 103 9.91 -3.10 1.50
CA ALA A 103 10.17 -4.48 1.09
C ALA A 103 8.92 -5.18 0.56
N ILE A 104 7.76 -4.98 1.22
CA ILE A 104 6.47 -5.52 0.79
C ILE A 104 5.40 -4.45 1.03
N ALA A 105 4.63 -4.13 0.00
CA ALA A 105 3.35 -3.43 0.13
C ALA A 105 2.20 -4.44 0.08
N ILE A 106 1.21 -4.33 0.97
CA ILE A 106 0.07 -5.25 1.02
C ILE A 106 -1.23 -4.43 0.99
N GLU A 107 -2.13 -4.80 0.10
CA GLU A 107 -3.47 -4.22 -0.01
C GLU A 107 -4.54 -5.28 0.18
N ILE A 108 -5.57 -4.96 0.96
CA ILE A 108 -6.74 -5.81 1.15
C ILE A 108 -7.90 -5.23 0.37
N VAL A 109 -8.29 -5.91 -0.68
CA VAL A 109 -9.28 -5.44 -1.65
C VAL A 109 -10.63 -5.19 -0.98
N SER A 110 -11.15 -4.00 -1.15
CA SER A 110 -12.53 -3.65 -0.86
C SER A 110 -13.38 -3.63 -2.15
N PRO A 111 -14.72 -3.66 -2.07
CA PRO A 111 -15.57 -3.55 -3.27
C PRO A 111 -15.29 -2.30 -4.11
N GLY A 112 -14.88 -1.19 -3.48
CA GLY A 112 -14.57 0.07 -4.15
C GLY A 112 -13.14 0.20 -4.66
N SER A 113 -12.18 -0.56 -4.11
CA SER A 113 -10.75 -0.42 -4.44
C SER A 113 -10.23 -1.45 -5.45
N ARG A 114 -11.03 -2.47 -5.82
CA ARG A 114 -10.59 -3.58 -6.67
C ARG A 114 -9.80 -3.14 -7.90
N ARG A 115 -10.30 -2.18 -8.68
CA ARG A 115 -9.61 -1.72 -9.88
C ARG A 115 -8.31 -0.96 -9.52
N THR A 116 -8.36 -0.15 -8.48
CA THR A 116 -7.21 0.62 -8.01
C THR A 116 -6.09 -0.33 -7.57
N ASP A 117 -6.39 -1.34 -6.75
CA ASP A 117 -5.39 -2.27 -6.21
C ASP A 117 -4.83 -3.21 -7.30
N HIS A 118 -5.69 -3.75 -8.17
CA HIS A 118 -5.25 -4.71 -9.20
C HIS A 118 -4.61 -4.07 -10.44
N VAL A 119 -4.87 -2.78 -10.71
CA VAL A 119 -4.41 -2.12 -11.93
C VAL A 119 -3.54 -0.91 -11.61
N THR A 120 -4.10 0.11 -10.95
CA THR A 120 -3.43 1.40 -10.77
C THR A 120 -2.23 1.27 -9.83
N LYS A 121 -2.43 0.83 -8.58
CA LYS A 121 -1.35 0.65 -7.60
C LYS A 121 -0.34 -0.40 -8.06
N ARG A 122 -0.81 -1.45 -8.75
CA ARG A 122 0.08 -2.46 -9.32
C ARG A 122 1.07 -1.87 -10.33
N SER A 123 0.63 -0.94 -11.19
CA SER A 123 1.52 -0.23 -12.12
C SER A 123 2.44 0.73 -11.37
N GLU A 124 1.88 1.58 -10.52
CA GLU A 124 2.63 2.58 -9.77
C GLU A 124 3.73 1.97 -8.89
N TYR A 125 3.43 0.88 -8.18
CA TYR A 125 4.39 0.20 -7.32
C TYR A 125 5.48 -0.52 -8.14
N ALA A 126 5.13 -1.07 -9.32
CA ALA A 126 6.11 -1.66 -10.22
C ALA A 126 7.07 -0.60 -10.78
N ASP A 127 6.53 0.52 -11.25
CA ASP A 127 7.30 1.64 -11.82
C ASP A 127 8.22 2.28 -10.76
N ALA A 128 7.76 2.31 -9.49
CA ALA A 128 8.55 2.78 -8.34
C ALA A 128 9.57 1.76 -7.82
N GLY A 129 9.57 0.52 -8.33
CA GLY A 129 10.54 -0.51 -7.99
C GLY A 129 10.28 -1.26 -6.67
N ILE A 130 9.06 -1.22 -6.11
CA ILE A 130 8.70 -2.01 -4.92
C ILE A 130 8.79 -3.49 -5.27
N ALA A 131 9.69 -4.24 -4.62
CA ALA A 131 10.02 -5.60 -5.02
C ALA A 131 8.86 -6.59 -4.85
N HIS A 132 8.04 -6.43 -3.79
CA HIS A 132 6.93 -7.32 -3.50
C HIS A 132 5.64 -6.54 -3.26
N TYR A 133 4.58 -6.93 -3.97
CA TYR A 133 3.24 -6.37 -3.81
C TYR A 133 2.24 -7.50 -3.60
N TRP A 134 1.55 -7.52 -2.47
CA TRP A 134 0.60 -8.56 -2.12
C TRP A 134 -0.83 -8.03 -2.14
N ILE A 135 -1.71 -8.74 -2.84
CA ILE A 135 -3.13 -8.37 -2.95
C ILE A 135 -3.97 -9.46 -2.29
N VAL A 136 -4.72 -9.09 -1.25
CA VAL A 136 -5.62 -10.00 -0.52
C VAL A 136 -7.07 -9.68 -0.90
N ASP A 137 -7.78 -10.67 -1.44
CA ASP A 137 -9.22 -10.58 -1.71
C ASP A 137 -9.99 -11.40 -0.67
N LEU A 138 -10.89 -10.73 0.07
CA LEU A 138 -11.72 -11.33 1.12
C LEU A 138 -12.92 -12.11 0.58
N GLY A 139 -12.97 -12.38 -0.72
CA GLY A 139 -13.96 -13.26 -1.31
C GLY A 139 -13.97 -14.66 -0.66
N ARG A 140 -14.85 -15.52 -1.11
CA ARG A 140 -14.90 -16.92 -0.65
C ARG A 140 -14.54 -17.85 -1.80
N PRO A 141 -13.41 -18.58 -1.71
CA PRO A 141 -12.40 -18.52 -0.63
C PRO A 141 -11.60 -17.22 -0.63
N THR A 142 -11.06 -16.84 0.55
CA THR A 142 -10.08 -15.76 0.64
C THR A 142 -8.83 -16.13 -0.15
N THR A 143 -8.33 -15.19 -0.95
CA THR A 143 -7.13 -15.39 -1.76
C THR A 143 -6.08 -14.34 -1.44
N LEU A 144 -4.82 -14.73 -1.56
CA LEU A 144 -3.66 -13.84 -1.60
C LEU A 144 -2.98 -14.00 -2.95
N THR A 145 -2.69 -12.91 -3.63
CA THR A 145 -1.84 -12.89 -4.82
C THR A 145 -0.51 -12.26 -4.44
N PRO A 146 0.52 -13.06 -4.12
CA PRO A 146 1.86 -12.56 -3.82
C PRO A 146 2.56 -12.25 -5.13
N LEU A 147 2.71 -10.97 -5.43
CA LEU A 147 3.36 -10.48 -6.64
C LEU A 147 4.82 -10.15 -6.35
N THR A 148 5.72 -10.59 -7.22
CA THR A 148 7.14 -10.23 -7.20
C THR A 148 7.47 -9.47 -8.48
N LEU A 149 8.22 -8.38 -8.35
CA LEU A 149 8.65 -7.56 -9.48
C LEU A 149 9.70 -8.31 -10.30
N THR A 150 9.50 -8.31 -11.61
CA THR A 150 10.40 -8.89 -12.62
C THR A 150 10.69 -7.86 -13.72
N ASP A 151 11.58 -8.16 -14.64
CA ASP A 151 11.86 -7.29 -15.81
C ASP A 151 10.62 -7.03 -16.71
N HIS A 152 9.55 -7.83 -16.51
CA HIS A 152 8.29 -7.71 -17.25
C HIS A 152 7.13 -7.20 -16.39
N GLY A 153 7.42 -6.59 -15.22
CA GLY A 153 6.47 -6.16 -14.23
C GLY A 153 6.15 -7.26 -13.20
N TYR A 154 5.09 -7.04 -12.41
CA TYR A 154 4.73 -7.98 -11.35
C TYR A 154 4.21 -9.32 -11.88
N SER A 155 4.76 -10.41 -11.32
CA SER A 155 4.35 -11.79 -11.59
C SER A 155 3.99 -12.51 -10.28
N GLY A 156 2.95 -13.32 -10.30
CA GLY A 156 2.49 -14.13 -9.16
C GLY A 156 1.14 -14.77 -9.45
N VAL A 157 0.79 -15.80 -8.67
CA VAL A 157 -0.47 -16.52 -8.81
C VAL A 157 -1.24 -16.50 -7.49
N PRO A 158 -2.58 -16.41 -7.52
CA PRO A 158 -3.37 -16.41 -6.30
C PRO A 158 -3.29 -17.77 -5.58
N VAL A 159 -3.18 -17.70 -4.25
CA VAL A 159 -3.18 -18.86 -3.35
C VAL A 159 -4.31 -18.74 -2.33
N THR A 160 -4.71 -19.85 -1.73
CA THR A 160 -5.76 -19.92 -0.70
C THR A 160 -5.27 -20.69 0.52
N GLY A 161 -5.94 -20.49 1.65
CA GLY A 161 -5.65 -21.22 2.90
C GLY A 161 -4.39 -20.70 3.59
N HIS A 162 -3.22 -21.08 3.13
CA HIS A 162 -1.93 -20.67 3.67
C HIS A 162 -1.00 -20.22 2.54
N HIS A 163 -0.11 -19.28 2.85
CA HIS A 163 0.96 -18.86 1.97
C HIS A 163 2.30 -19.01 2.70
N THR A 164 3.24 -19.71 2.08
CA THR A 164 4.62 -19.79 2.54
C THR A 164 5.52 -19.10 1.52
N SER A 165 6.27 -18.12 1.98
CA SER A 165 7.26 -17.39 1.18
C SER A 165 8.66 -17.70 1.67
N THR A 166 9.63 -17.63 0.77
CA THR A 166 11.06 -17.63 1.10
C THR A 166 11.71 -16.28 0.84
N THR A 167 11.04 -15.42 0.08
CA THR A 167 11.50 -14.09 -0.33
C THR A 167 10.38 -13.05 -0.12
N PRO A 168 10.69 -11.84 0.36
CA PRO A 168 12.02 -11.38 0.83
C PRO A 168 12.41 -12.02 2.17
N PHE A 169 11.45 -12.63 2.88
CA PHE A 169 11.64 -13.30 4.17
C PHE A 169 10.99 -14.68 4.19
N PRO A 170 11.56 -15.66 4.92
CA PRO A 170 10.89 -16.91 5.19
C PRO A 170 9.73 -16.67 6.17
N LEU A 171 8.50 -16.77 5.68
CA LEU A 171 7.30 -16.62 6.51
C LEU A 171 6.17 -17.54 6.05
N THR A 172 5.28 -17.87 6.97
CA THR A 172 4.04 -18.60 6.66
C THR A 172 2.88 -17.86 7.29
N ILE A 173 1.88 -17.51 6.49
CA ILE A 173 0.67 -16.81 6.92
C ILE A 173 -0.58 -17.64 6.62
N SER A 174 -1.58 -17.52 7.49
CA SER A 174 -2.91 -18.09 7.31
C SER A 174 -3.86 -17.04 6.75
N LEU A 175 -4.64 -17.41 5.74
CA LEU A 175 -5.67 -16.55 5.13
C LEU A 175 -7.05 -16.73 5.80
N THR A 176 -7.08 -17.20 7.03
CA THR A 176 -8.31 -17.38 7.82
C THR A 176 -8.51 -16.17 8.75
N PHE A 177 -9.40 -15.23 8.34
CA PHE A 177 -9.64 -13.98 9.06
C PHE A 177 -10.99 -13.89 9.74
#